data_dc59407b485c6755d80248a12cefea7a
#
_entry.id   dc59407b485c6755d80248a12cefea7a
#
_cell.length_a   1.000
_cell.length_b   1.000
_cell.length_c   1.000
_cell.angle_alpha   90.00
_cell.angle_beta   90.00
_cell.angle_gamma   90.00
#
_symmetry.space_group_name_H-M   'P 1'
#
loop_
_entity.id
_entity.type
_entity.pdbx_description
1 polymer ?
#
loop_
_entity_poly.entity_id
_entity_poly.type
_entity_poly.pdbx_seq_one_letter_code
_entity_poly.pdbx_strand_id
1 'polypeptide(L)'
;TGRSDVCALPYGINTVSLFAYVFLVMLPAKMAAESTGAADPARVAWEAGLVACLGSGLIEFLGSFVAERVRRATPRAALLSTLSGIAIGFISLGFLLRTFARPIVGLTTLGIIMLTYFGKVRFKGGLPGGLVAVALGTLLAWITGIAPAAASPHGAGIFLPVPVIGDLLHALMSGYGLTYMAVIVPMGLFNVVGSLQNIESAEAAGDAYKTMPSLAVNGLGTMAAALFGSCFPTTIYIGHPGWKALGARAGYSVLNGFFMTAVCLTGTLAYIAWAVPIDAGMAIVLWIGIVIAAQAFEATPRHHAPAVVLGLLPALAAWGAMMAKNGLRAAGMGMPGGPPFTEALIQAFGKSDTWIHGAFALEQGFIFTSMILAAATVAVIERRFVTASLWCWAAAALSVMGLIHSYRWMPTDTVMSLRPAWPWAAGYAVMGLTFLAARWITTEAGAGPAEDTSSGA
;
A
#
# COMPACT_ATOMS: atom_id res chain seq x y z
N THR A 1 17.22 -7.09 -23.57
CA THR A 1 16.84 -5.76 -24.08
C THR A 1 18.02 -5.00 -24.71
N GLY A 2 19.26 -5.41 -24.44
CA GLY A 2 20.46 -4.67 -24.87
C GLY A 2 20.69 -3.32 -24.19
N ARG A 3 19.81 -2.90 -23.27
CA ARG A 3 19.90 -1.65 -22.48
C ARG A 3 20.71 -1.87 -21.21
N SER A 4 21.56 -0.90 -20.86
CA SER A 4 22.39 -0.91 -19.63
C SER A 4 21.79 -0.05 -18.49
N ASP A 5 20.71 0.67 -18.76
CA ASP A 5 20.06 1.62 -17.82
C ASP A 5 18.83 1.07 -17.14
N VAL A 6 18.47 -0.20 -17.35
CA VAL A 6 17.29 -0.85 -16.75
C VAL A 6 17.53 -1.06 -15.26
N CYS A 7 16.61 -0.56 -14.44
CA CYS A 7 16.55 -0.81 -13.00
C CYS A 7 15.76 -2.11 -12.74
N ALA A 8 16.23 -2.99 -11.86
CA ALA A 8 15.47 -4.19 -11.51
C ALA A 8 14.15 -3.83 -10.85
N LEU A 9 13.10 -4.63 -11.14
CA LEU A 9 11.80 -4.50 -10.48
C LEU A 9 11.94 -5.01 -9.03
N PRO A 10 11.71 -4.15 -8.02
CA PRO A 10 11.87 -4.57 -6.64
C PRO A 10 10.68 -5.39 -6.13
N TYR A 11 10.96 -6.34 -5.26
CA TYR A 11 9.96 -7.13 -4.55
C TYR A 11 10.18 -6.94 -3.05
N GLY A 12 9.09 -6.89 -2.29
CA GLY A 12 9.14 -6.70 -0.84
C GLY A 12 7.85 -7.14 -0.16
N ILE A 13 7.80 -7.06 1.17
CA ILE A 13 6.61 -7.40 1.94
C ILE A 13 5.51 -6.36 1.69
N ASN A 14 4.28 -6.83 1.45
CA ASN A 14 3.11 -5.98 1.37
C ASN A 14 2.71 -5.48 2.77
N THR A 15 2.98 -4.22 3.06
CA THR A 15 2.72 -3.61 4.37
C THR A 15 1.23 -3.59 4.72
N VAL A 16 0.34 -3.38 3.75
CA VAL A 16 -1.12 -3.36 3.99
C VAL A 16 -1.60 -4.75 4.41
N SER A 17 -1.18 -5.79 3.68
CA SER A 17 -1.49 -7.18 4.03
C SER A 17 -0.84 -7.61 5.35
N LEU A 18 0.37 -7.12 5.66
CA LEU A 18 1.04 -7.38 6.94
C LEU A 18 0.16 -6.90 8.11
N PHE A 19 -0.28 -5.64 8.08
CA PHE A 19 -1.15 -5.13 9.15
C PHE A 19 -2.50 -5.85 9.20
N ALA A 20 -3.13 -6.10 8.04
CA ALA A 20 -4.38 -6.84 8.00
C ALA A 20 -4.22 -8.25 8.62
N TYR A 21 -3.15 -8.96 8.30
CA TYR A 21 -2.94 -10.32 8.81
C TYR A 21 -2.59 -10.33 10.29
N VAL A 22 -1.79 -9.39 10.77
CA VAL A 22 -1.50 -9.30 12.21
C VAL A 22 -2.78 -9.03 12.99
N PHE A 23 -3.54 -8.00 12.61
CA PHE A 23 -4.68 -7.54 13.43
C PHE A 23 -5.99 -8.29 13.17
N LEU A 24 -6.21 -8.84 11.98
CA LEU A 24 -7.49 -9.45 11.59
C LEU A 24 -7.42 -10.98 11.43
N VAL A 25 -6.22 -11.57 11.48
CA VAL A 25 -6.02 -13.03 11.38
C VAL A 25 -5.28 -13.54 12.60
N MET A 26 -4.02 -13.10 12.81
CA MET A 26 -3.13 -13.67 13.80
C MET A 26 -3.56 -13.33 15.24
N LEU A 27 -3.85 -12.07 15.55
CA LEU A 27 -4.31 -11.69 16.89
C LEU A 27 -5.66 -12.31 17.26
N PRO A 28 -6.70 -12.29 16.40
CA PRO A 28 -7.94 -13.02 16.68
C PRO A 28 -7.75 -14.51 16.85
N ALA A 29 -6.89 -15.17 16.06
CA ALA A 29 -6.58 -16.57 16.22
C ALA A 29 -5.90 -16.85 17.57
N LYS A 30 -4.96 -16.00 17.99
CA LYS A 30 -4.31 -16.07 19.30
C LYS A 30 -5.33 -15.96 20.43
N MET A 31 -6.18 -14.92 20.41
CA MET A 31 -7.20 -14.68 21.44
C MET A 31 -8.20 -15.85 21.52
N ALA A 32 -8.63 -16.40 20.39
CA ALA A 32 -9.49 -17.58 20.37
C ALA A 32 -8.78 -18.79 20.99
N ALA A 33 -7.50 -19.01 20.68
CA ALA A 33 -6.70 -20.10 21.26
C ALA A 33 -6.52 -19.93 22.78
N GLU A 34 -6.26 -18.72 23.24
CA GLU A 34 -6.17 -18.39 24.68
C GLU A 34 -7.50 -18.69 25.40
N SER A 35 -8.63 -18.31 24.79
CA SER A 35 -9.96 -18.55 25.37
C SER A 35 -10.35 -20.03 25.46
N THR A 36 -9.78 -20.87 24.61
CA THR A 36 -10.00 -22.34 24.61
C THR A 36 -8.94 -23.13 25.39
N GLY A 37 -7.98 -22.43 26.01
CA GLY A 37 -6.91 -23.07 26.79
C GLY A 37 -5.88 -23.81 25.96
N ALA A 38 -5.63 -23.41 24.74
CA ALA A 38 -4.61 -24.00 23.88
C ALA A 38 -3.21 -23.89 24.51
N ALA A 39 -2.40 -24.94 24.36
CA ALA A 39 -1.06 -25.02 24.98
C ALA A 39 -0.10 -23.95 24.40
N ASP A 40 -0.22 -23.62 23.11
CA ASP A 40 0.60 -22.62 22.45
C ASP A 40 -0.25 -21.69 21.54
N PRO A 41 -0.88 -20.64 22.11
CA PRO A 41 -1.66 -19.67 21.34
C PRO A 41 -0.84 -18.88 20.30
N ALA A 42 0.47 -18.71 20.53
CA ALA A 42 1.33 -18.00 19.59
C ALA A 42 1.55 -18.83 18.31
N ARG A 43 1.71 -20.14 18.45
CA ARG A 43 1.79 -21.07 17.32
C ARG A 43 0.50 -21.09 16.51
N VAL A 44 -0.67 -21.11 17.15
CA VAL A 44 -1.97 -21.04 16.48
C VAL A 44 -2.09 -19.76 15.65
N ALA A 45 -1.68 -18.63 16.21
CA ALA A 45 -1.66 -17.35 15.48
C ALA A 45 -0.73 -17.40 14.25
N TRP A 46 0.46 -17.96 14.43
CA TRP A 46 1.43 -18.11 13.34
C TRP A 46 0.91 -19.05 12.24
N GLU A 47 0.35 -20.20 12.59
CA GLU A 47 -0.27 -21.13 11.64
C GLU A 47 -1.40 -20.47 10.82
N ALA A 48 -2.27 -19.68 11.47
CA ALA A 48 -3.29 -18.90 10.79
C ALA A 48 -2.68 -17.88 9.80
N GLY A 49 -1.58 -17.23 10.20
CA GLY A 49 -0.80 -16.33 9.35
C GLY A 49 -0.16 -17.03 8.14
N LEU A 50 0.34 -18.27 8.31
CA LEU A 50 0.88 -19.07 7.19
C LEU A 50 -0.19 -19.33 6.12
N VAL A 51 -1.40 -19.72 6.54
CA VAL A 51 -2.53 -19.95 5.61
C VAL A 51 -2.92 -18.65 4.89
N ALA A 52 -2.91 -17.53 5.60
CA ALA A 52 -3.22 -16.23 4.99
C ALA A 52 -2.16 -15.82 3.94
N CYS A 53 -0.88 -16.02 4.25
CA CYS A 53 0.22 -15.77 3.33
C CYS A 53 0.12 -16.67 2.09
N LEU A 54 -0.06 -17.98 2.29
CA LEU A 54 -0.22 -18.95 1.20
C LEU A 54 -1.42 -18.59 0.31
N GLY A 55 -2.56 -18.26 0.92
CA GLY A 55 -3.78 -17.87 0.21
C GLY A 55 -3.58 -16.61 -0.66
N SER A 56 -2.89 -15.60 -0.13
CA SER A 56 -2.50 -14.42 -0.90
C SER A 56 -1.62 -14.77 -2.09
N GLY A 57 -0.58 -15.58 -1.87
CA GLY A 57 0.31 -16.00 -2.95
C GLY A 57 -0.41 -16.76 -4.05
N LEU A 58 -1.35 -17.64 -3.67
CA LEU A 58 -2.18 -18.38 -4.62
C LEU A 58 -3.09 -17.45 -5.43
N ILE A 59 -3.75 -16.49 -4.77
CA ILE A 59 -4.62 -15.51 -5.44
C ILE A 59 -3.80 -14.66 -6.42
N GLU A 60 -2.62 -14.23 -6.04
CA GLU A 60 -1.76 -13.44 -6.92
C GLU A 60 -1.23 -14.27 -8.09
N PHE A 61 -0.81 -15.50 -7.85
CA PHE A 61 -0.39 -16.42 -8.92
C PHE A 61 -1.52 -16.64 -9.93
N LEU A 62 -2.73 -16.99 -9.46
CA LEU A 62 -3.88 -17.17 -10.33
C LEU A 62 -4.31 -15.87 -11.02
N GLY A 63 -4.27 -14.75 -10.28
CA GLY A 63 -4.55 -13.41 -10.80
C GLY A 63 -3.60 -12.99 -11.91
N SER A 64 -2.36 -13.50 -11.93
CA SER A 64 -1.37 -13.16 -12.95
C SER A 64 -1.84 -13.46 -14.38
N PHE A 65 -2.68 -14.48 -14.58
CA PHE A 65 -3.19 -14.88 -15.89
C PHE A 65 -4.23 -13.90 -16.46
N VAL A 66 -4.90 -13.13 -15.63
CA VAL A 66 -5.91 -12.12 -16.04
C VAL A 66 -5.40 -10.69 -15.89
N ALA A 67 -4.33 -10.49 -15.15
CA ALA A 67 -3.78 -9.20 -14.75
C ALA A 67 -3.47 -8.29 -15.95
N GLU A 68 -2.90 -8.82 -17.04
CA GLU A 68 -2.58 -8.01 -18.22
C GLU A 68 -3.83 -7.47 -18.91
N ARG A 69 -4.96 -8.23 -18.91
CA ARG A 69 -6.23 -7.73 -19.44
C ARG A 69 -6.78 -6.58 -18.60
N VAL A 70 -6.71 -6.72 -17.26
CA VAL A 70 -7.12 -5.66 -16.33
C VAL A 70 -6.26 -4.42 -16.53
N ARG A 71 -4.94 -4.57 -16.62
CA ARG A 71 -4.00 -3.47 -16.84
C ARG A 71 -4.32 -2.70 -18.13
N ARG A 72 -4.53 -3.40 -19.25
CA ARG A 72 -4.84 -2.76 -20.55
C ARG A 72 -6.21 -2.10 -20.58
N ALA A 73 -7.19 -2.62 -19.83
CA ALA A 73 -8.52 -2.04 -19.73
C ALA A 73 -8.57 -0.79 -18.83
N THR A 74 -7.56 -0.62 -17.96
CA THR A 74 -7.53 0.45 -16.97
C THR A 74 -6.67 1.61 -17.46
N PRO A 75 -7.18 2.86 -17.49
CA PRO A 75 -6.38 4.03 -17.86
C PRO A 75 -5.16 4.18 -16.94
N ARG A 76 -4.02 4.61 -17.51
CA ARG A 76 -2.77 4.84 -16.76
C ARG A 76 -2.98 5.79 -15.57
N ALA A 77 -3.74 6.87 -15.77
CA ALA A 77 -4.09 7.81 -14.71
C ALA A 77 -4.76 7.13 -13.51
N ALA A 78 -5.62 6.12 -13.74
CA ALA A 78 -6.30 5.38 -12.68
C ALA A 78 -5.33 4.49 -11.89
N LEU A 79 -4.41 3.80 -12.55
CA LEU A 79 -3.41 2.95 -11.89
C LEU A 79 -2.42 3.80 -11.09
N LEU A 80 -1.87 4.85 -11.68
CA LEU A 80 -0.86 5.69 -11.04
C LEU A 80 -1.43 6.57 -9.93
N SER A 81 -2.67 7.07 -10.06
CA SER A 81 -3.30 7.88 -9.00
C SER A 81 -3.56 7.07 -7.72
N THR A 82 -4.02 5.85 -7.85
CA THR A 82 -4.21 4.94 -6.71
C THR A 82 -2.88 4.69 -5.99
N LEU A 83 -1.83 4.36 -6.77
CA LEU A 83 -0.49 4.16 -6.24
C LEU A 83 0.04 5.40 -5.53
N SER A 84 -0.20 6.57 -6.11
CA SER A 84 0.20 7.86 -5.53
C SER A 84 -0.55 8.16 -4.23
N GLY A 85 -1.83 7.82 -4.16
CA GLY A 85 -2.61 7.94 -2.93
C GLY A 85 -2.05 7.09 -1.79
N ILE A 86 -1.62 5.86 -2.09
CA ILE A 86 -0.92 4.99 -1.14
C ILE A 86 0.43 5.61 -0.75
N ALA A 87 1.19 6.09 -1.73
CA ALA A 87 2.51 6.67 -1.49
C ALA A 87 2.44 7.92 -0.60
N ILE A 88 1.47 8.80 -0.82
CA ILE A 88 1.27 9.97 0.04
C ILE A 88 0.73 9.56 1.41
N GLY A 89 -0.41 8.87 1.46
CA GLY A 89 -1.13 8.57 2.69
C GLY A 89 -0.35 7.64 3.61
N PHE A 90 -0.05 6.44 3.13
CA PHE A 90 0.49 5.38 3.99
C PHE A 90 2.02 5.40 4.11
N ILE A 91 2.73 6.09 3.21
CA ILE A 91 4.18 6.18 3.26
C ILE A 91 4.60 7.59 3.69
N SER A 92 4.38 8.59 2.84
CA SER A 92 4.95 9.92 3.04
C SER A 92 4.46 10.62 4.29
N LEU A 93 3.14 10.63 4.55
CA LEU A 93 2.58 11.36 5.70
C LEU A 93 3.09 10.81 7.04
N GLY A 94 3.19 9.48 7.19
CA GLY A 94 3.73 8.88 8.40
C GLY A 94 5.18 9.30 8.67
N PHE A 95 6.02 9.27 7.64
CA PHE A 95 7.43 9.70 7.76
C PHE A 95 7.57 11.22 7.89
N LEU A 96 6.70 12.00 7.27
CA LEU A 96 6.66 13.46 7.46
C LEU A 96 6.35 13.82 8.91
N LEU A 97 5.31 13.24 9.50
CA LEU A 97 4.96 13.45 10.91
C LEU A 97 6.13 13.08 11.84
N ARG A 98 6.80 11.96 11.56
CA ARG A 98 7.97 11.51 12.32
C ARG A 98 9.17 12.44 12.13
N THR A 99 9.39 12.99 10.94
CA THR A 99 10.41 14.00 10.65
C THR A 99 10.23 15.22 11.53
N PHE A 100 8.99 15.71 11.64
CA PHE A 100 8.68 16.88 12.48
C PHE A 100 8.64 16.57 13.98
N ALA A 101 8.33 15.34 14.36
CA ALA A 101 8.42 14.91 15.77
C ALA A 101 9.87 14.80 16.27
N ARG A 102 10.84 14.61 15.36
CA ARG A 102 12.27 14.49 15.68
C ARG A 102 13.10 15.44 14.80
N PRO A 103 12.97 16.77 14.98
CA PRO A 103 13.39 17.74 13.97
C PRO A 103 14.92 17.77 13.75
N ILE A 104 15.74 17.51 14.78
CA ILE A 104 17.21 17.53 14.61
C ILE A 104 17.66 16.45 13.62
N VAL A 105 17.17 15.24 13.74
CA VAL A 105 17.49 14.14 12.80
C VAL A 105 16.71 14.30 11.52
N GLY A 106 15.39 14.53 11.63
CA GLY A 106 14.45 14.51 10.51
C GLY A 106 14.69 15.65 9.53
N LEU A 107 14.76 16.89 9.97
CA LEU A 107 14.96 18.04 9.09
C LEU A 107 16.36 18.06 8.48
N THR A 108 17.38 17.59 9.24
CA THR A 108 18.74 17.49 8.70
C THR A 108 18.81 16.47 7.57
N THR A 109 18.26 15.27 7.77
CA THR A 109 18.23 14.24 6.71
C THR A 109 17.36 14.67 5.54
N LEU A 110 16.22 15.32 5.79
CA LEU A 110 15.36 15.87 4.74
C LEU A 110 16.10 16.94 3.93
N GLY A 111 16.83 17.86 4.57
CA GLY A 111 17.64 18.87 3.89
C GLY A 111 18.68 18.25 2.95
N ILE A 112 19.37 17.18 3.40
CA ILE A 112 20.33 16.46 2.55
C ILE A 112 19.62 15.83 1.33
N ILE A 113 18.45 15.21 1.53
CA ILE A 113 17.66 14.61 0.46
C ILE A 113 17.16 15.69 -0.52
N MET A 114 16.69 16.84 -0.02
CA MET A 114 16.30 17.96 -0.86
C MET A 114 17.45 18.45 -1.73
N LEU A 115 18.62 18.67 -1.15
CA LEU A 115 19.81 19.10 -1.87
C LEU A 115 20.22 18.10 -2.96
N THR A 116 20.29 16.82 -2.61
CA THR A 116 20.87 15.81 -3.51
C THR A 116 19.88 15.30 -4.55
N TYR A 117 18.62 15.08 -4.18
CA TYR A 117 17.66 14.41 -5.07
C TYR A 117 16.76 15.39 -5.82
N PHE A 118 16.33 16.48 -5.17
CA PHE A 118 15.59 17.55 -5.88
C PHE A 118 16.54 18.57 -6.50
N GLY A 119 17.53 19.06 -5.74
CA GLY A 119 18.51 20.03 -6.21
C GLY A 119 19.59 19.42 -7.13
N LYS A 120 19.63 18.08 -7.27
CA LYS A 120 20.62 17.34 -8.09
C LYS A 120 22.09 17.69 -7.75
N VAL A 121 22.35 18.14 -6.52
CA VAL A 121 23.68 18.45 -6.02
C VAL A 121 24.41 17.14 -5.65
N ARG A 122 25.70 17.09 -5.89
CA ARG A 122 26.56 15.95 -5.51
C ARG A 122 27.56 16.38 -4.44
N PHE A 123 27.79 15.52 -3.46
CA PHE A 123 28.86 15.73 -2.49
C PHE A 123 30.24 15.58 -3.15
N LYS A 124 31.20 16.38 -2.71
CA LYS A 124 32.60 16.24 -3.11
C LYS A 124 33.08 14.82 -2.77
N GLY A 125 33.90 14.22 -3.62
CA GLY A 125 34.32 12.82 -3.47
C GLY A 125 33.33 11.76 -3.96
N GLY A 126 32.19 12.17 -4.57
CA GLY A 126 31.23 11.24 -5.17
C GLY A 126 30.36 10.48 -4.18
N LEU A 127 30.29 10.91 -2.91
CA LEU A 127 29.47 10.25 -1.88
C LEU A 127 27.98 10.34 -2.25
N PRO A 128 27.23 9.21 -2.23
CA PRO A 128 25.80 9.20 -2.47
C PRO A 128 25.03 9.97 -1.37
N GLY A 129 24.11 10.84 -1.75
CA GLY A 129 23.32 11.65 -0.82
C GLY A 129 22.55 10.83 0.22
N GLY A 130 22.00 9.69 -0.19
CA GLY A 130 21.32 8.77 0.73
C GLY A 130 22.24 8.19 1.80
N LEU A 131 23.48 7.85 1.45
CA LEU A 131 24.48 7.37 2.40
C LEU A 131 24.84 8.46 3.40
N VAL A 132 25.05 9.71 2.93
CA VAL A 132 25.34 10.85 3.80
C VAL A 132 24.17 11.12 4.73
N ALA A 133 22.93 11.08 4.23
CA ALA A 133 21.73 11.28 5.05
C ALA A 133 21.62 10.22 6.16
N VAL A 134 21.78 8.93 5.81
CA VAL A 134 21.71 7.83 6.79
C VAL A 134 22.85 7.92 7.79
N ALA A 135 24.09 8.16 7.36
CA ALA A 135 25.23 8.24 8.26
C ALA A 135 25.11 9.41 9.24
N LEU A 136 24.81 10.62 8.74
CA LEU A 136 24.62 11.80 9.59
C LEU A 136 23.37 11.67 10.46
N GLY A 137 22.26 11.15 9.92
CA GLY A 137 21.04 10.88 10.66
C GLY A 137 21.25 9.89 11.81
N THR A 138 22.02 8.83 11.58
CA THR A 138 22.40 7.87 12.62
C THR A 138 23.25 8.54 13.70
N LEU A 139 24.27 9.28 13.30
CA LEU A 139 25.13 10.01 14.25
C LEU A 139 24.31 10.96 15.12
N LEU A 140 23.45 11.78 14.52
CA LEU A 140 22.59 12.70 15.26
C LEU A 140 21.59 11.97 16.16
N ALA A 141 21.05 10.83 15.73
CA ALA A 141 20.14 10.04 16.56
C ALA A 141 20.84 9.49 17.83
N TRP A 142 22.09 9.08 17.73
CA TRP A 142 22.89 8.66 18.87
C TRP A 142 23.24 9.84 19.79
N ILE A 143 23.64 10.98 19.26
CA ILE A 143 23.97 12.18 20.04
C ILE A 143 22.73 12.72 20.78
N THR A 144 21.56 12.66 20.16
CA THR A 144 20.30 13.17 20.74
C THR A 144 19.58 12.16 21.64
N GLY A 145 20.11 10.96 21.82
CA GLY A 145 19.49 9.92 22.64
C GLY A 145 18.26 9.25 22.03
N ILE A 146 18.01 9.45 20.73
CA ILE A 146 16.97 8.75 19.98
C ILE A 146 17.37 7.29 19.72
N ALA A 147 18.66 7.05 19.53
CA ALA A 147 19.23 5.72 19.40
C ALA A 147 20.09 5.39 20.63
N PRO A 148 20.18 4.09 21.02
CA PRO A 148 19.41 2.97 20.47
C PRO A 148 17.95 2.98 20.94
N ALA A 149 17.02 2.60 20.07
CA ALA A 149 15.59 2.56 20.41
C ALA A 149 15.20 1.29 21.21
N ALA A 150 16.09 0.31 21.29
CA ALA A 150 15.88 -0.98 21.95
C ALA A 150 17.16 -1.42 22.69
N ALA A 151 17.03 -2.43 23.57
CA ALA A 151 18.18 -3.09 24.18
C ALA A 151 19.09 -3.69 23.09
N SER A 152 20.39 -3.82 23.41
CA SER A 152 21.34 -4.46 22.49
C SER A 152 20.88 -5.87 22.13
N PRO A 153 20.88 -6.23 20.84
CA PRO A 153 20.44 -7.55 20.42
C PRO A 153 21.42 -8.62 20.92
N HIS A 154 20.87 -9.77 21.26
CA HIS A 154 21.63 -10.95 21.61
C HIS A 154 21.37 -12.07 20.59
N GLY A 155 22.38 -12.87 20.27
CA GLY A 155 22.19 -14.10 19.51
C GLY A 155 22.51 -14.01 18.03
N ALA A 156 23.65 -13.42 17.63
CA ALA A 156 24.20 -13.71 16.33
C ALA A 156 24.54 -15.21 16.21
N GLY A 157 24.21 -15.84 15.10
CA GLY A 157 24.40 -17.28 14.90
C GLY A 157 24.13 -17.68 13.47
N ILE A 158 24.15 -18.98 13.18
CA ILE A 158 23.78 -19.49 11.87
C ILE A 158 22.32 -19.95 11.92
N PHE A 159 21.48 -19.31 11.14
CA PHE A 159 20.04 -19.59 11.03
C PHE A 159 19.75 -20.11 9.62
N LEU A 160 19.62 -21.41 9.48
CA LEU A 160 19.27 -22.03 8.21
C LEU A 160 17.74 -22.01 8.02
N PRO A 161 17.24 -21.76 6.79
CA PRO A 161 15.82 -21.84 6.50
C PRO A 161 15.35 -23.30 6.59
N VAL A 162 14.34 -23.57 7.43
CA VAL A 162 13.74 -24.87 7.60
C VAL A 162 12.31 -24.85 7.06
N PRO A 163 11.95 -25.78 6.14
CA PRO A 163 10.58 -25.87 5.66
C PRO A 163 9.62 -26.29 6.78
N VAL A 164 8.50 -25.58 6.90
CA VAL A 164 7.47 -25.82 7.93
C VAL A 164 6.24 -26.51 7.33
N ILE A 165 6.46 -27.49 6.46
CA ILE A 165 5.40 -28.17 5.70
C ILE A 165 4.38 -28.82 6.62
N GLY A 166 4.84 -29.46 7.73
CA GLY A 166 3.96 -30.09 8.70
C GLY A 166 3.01 -29.11 9.37
N ASP A 167 3.53 -27.96 9.81
CA ASP A 167 2.73 -26.89 10.43
C ASP A 167 1.73 -26.28 9.43
N LEU A 168 2.17 -26.06 8.20
CA LEU A 168 1.31 -25.52 7.14
C LEU A 168 0.17 -26.49 6.78
N LEU A 169 0.45 -27.78 6.67
CA LEU A 169 -0.59 -28.80 6.43
C LEU A 169 -1.57 -28.88 7.59
N HIS A 170 -1.07 -28.88 8.83
CA HIS A 170 -1.91 -28.83 10.02
C HIS A 170 -2.81 -27.58 10.01
N ALA A 171 -2.25 -26.43 9.71
CA ALA A 171 -2.97 -25.15 9.61
C ALA A 171 -4.07 -25.16 8.53
N LEU A 172 -3.81 -25.75 7.37
CA LEU A 172 -4.80 -25.91 6.29
C LEU A 172 -5.95 -26.83 6.73
N MET A 173 -5.65 -27.93 7.43
CA MET A 173 -6.66 -28.88 7.94
C MET A 173 -7.46 -28.30 9.11
N SER A 174 -6.93 -27.36 9.86
CA SER A 174 -7.60 -26.67 10.99
C SER A 174 -8.70 -25.69 10.55
N GLY A 175 -8.90 -25.48 9.24
CA GLY A 175 -9.99 -24.65 8.70
C GLY A 175 -9.73 -23.14 8.77
N TYR A 176 -8.53 -22.67 9.11
CA TYR A 176 -8.20 -21.24 9.18
C TYR A 176 -8.44 -20.53 7.86
N GLY A 177 -8.23 -21.19 6.72
CA GLY A 177 -8.51 -20.63 5.40
C GLY A 177 -9.97 -20.18 5.24
N LEU A 178 -10.93 -20.99 5.68
CA LEU A 178 -12.35 -20.67 5.66
C LEU A 178 -12.71 -19.62 6.71
N THR A 179 -12.18 -19.72 7.91
CA THR A 179 -12.43 -18.79 9.01
C THR A 179 -12.02 -17.37 8.66
N TYR A 180 -10.85 -17.20 8.02
CA TYR A 180 -10.30 -15.89 7.68
C TYR A 180 -10.40 -15.52 6.19
N MET A 181 -11.21 -16.24 5.42
CA MET A 181 -11.41 -15.98 3.97
C MET A 181 -11.82 -14.53 3.69
N ALA A 182 -12.66 -13.95 4.57
CA ALA A 182 -13.10 -12.55 4.47
C ALA A 182 -11.95 -11.52 4.56
N VAL A 183 -10.77 -11.93 5.03
CA VAL A 183 -9.55 -11.10 5.05
C VAL A 183 -8.61 -11.53 3.93
N ILE A 184 -8.39 -12.83 3.75
CA ILE A 184 -7.43 -13.39 2.80
C ILE A 184 -7.78 -13.01 1.36
N VAL A 185 -9.04 -13.16 0.96
CA VAL A 185 -9.47 -12.91 -0.43
C VAL A 185 -9.33 -11.44 -0.80
N PRO A 186 -9.86 -10.47 -0.05
CA PRO A 186 -9.66 -9.07 -0.37
C PRO A 186 -8.18 -8.65 -0.38
N MET A 187 -7.39 -9.13 0.58
CA MET A 187 -5.96 -8.79 0.64
C MET A 187 -5.17 -9.39 -0.53
N GLY A 188 -5.48 -10.61 -0.94
CA GLY A 188 -4.90 -11.23 -2.13
C GLY A 188 -5.24 -10.45 -3.41
N LEU A 189 -6.50 -10.03 -3.57
CA LEU A 189 -6.91 -9.19 -4.71
C LEU A 189 -6.24 -7.82 -4.69
N PHE A 190 -6.08 -7.21 -3.50
CA PHE A 190 -5.33 -5.95 -3.34
C PHE A 190 -3.87 -6.11 -3.74
N ASN A 191 -3.27 -7.25 -3.44
CA ASN A 191 -1.89 -7.55 -3.83
C ASN A 191 -1.76 -7.61 -5.37
N VAL A 192 -2.71 -8.28 -6.06
CA VAL A 192 -2.73 -8.31 -7.53
C VAL A 192 -2.82 -6.90 -8.12
N VAL A 193 -3.77 -6.08 -7.66
CA VAL A 193 -3.96 -4.72 -8.19
C VAL A 193 -2.77 -3.82 -7.84
N GLY A 194 -2.25 -3.91 -6.62
CA GLY A 194 -1.05 -3.18 -6.21
C GLY A 194 0.17 -3.53 -7.06
N SER A 195 0.38 -4.82 -7.35
CA SER A 195 1.45 -5.29 -8.24
C SER A 195 1.30 -4.72 -9.66
N LEU A 196 0.06 -4.66 -10.20
CA LEU A 196 -0.21 -4.04 -11.51
C LEU A 196 0.16 -2.56 -11.54
N GLN A 197 -0.21 -1.82 -10.50
CA GLN A 197 0.10 -0.39 -10.37
C GLN A 197 1.61 -0.14 -10.34
N ASN A 198 2.35 -1.01 -9.65
CA ASN A 198 3.81 -0.91 -9.55
C ASN A 198 4.52 -1.26 -10.88
N ILE A 199 3.99 -2.20 -11.66
CA ILE A 199 4.46 -2.47 -13.03
C ILE A 199 4.21 -1.26 -13.94
N GLU A 200 3.02 -0.65 -13.84
CA GLU A 200 2.70 0.55 -14.61
C GLU A 200 3.59 1.74 -14.22
N SER A 201 3.89 1.90 -12.94
CA SER A 201 4.83 2.90 -12.45
C SER A 201 6.25 2.67 -12.95
N ALA A 202 6.71 1.42 -13.03
CA ALA A 202 8.01 1.07 -13.60
C ALA A 202 8.06 1.40 -15.10
N GLU A 203 7.00 1.10 -15.84
CA GLU A 203 6.90 1.44 -17.27
C GLU A 203 6.87 2.96 -17.49
N ALA A 204 6.13 3.69 -16.67
CA ALA A 204 6.12 5.16 -16.68
C ALA A 204 7.52 5.75 -16.39
N ALA A 205 8.34 5.07 -15.60
CA ALA A 205 9.74 5.40 -15.36
C ALA A 205 10.69 4.93 -16.49
N GLY A 206 10.17 4.34 -17.57
CA GLY A 206 10.91 3.92 -18.76
C GLY A 206 11.40 2.47 -18.75
N ASP A 207 10.96 1.62 -17.81
CA ASP A 207 11.33 0.21 -17.76
C ASP A 207 10.08 -0.69 -17.85
N ALA A 208 9.83 -1.23 -19.05
CA ALA A 208 8.69 -2.11 -19.29
C ALA A 208 8.98 -3.55 -18.83
N TYR A 209 8.07 -4.09 -18.04
CA TYR A 209 8.06 -5.47 -17.54
C TYR A 209 6.82 -6.21 -18.02
N LYS A 210 6.99 -7.50 -18.33
CA LYS A 210 5.87 -8.37 -18.66
C LYS A 210 5.03 -8.62 -17.41
N THR A 211 3.75 -8.27 -17.46
CA THR A 211 2.84 -8.33 -16.31
C THR A 211 2.70 -9.74 -15.74
N MET A 212 2.32 -10.71 -16.58
CA MET A 212 2.06 -12.08 -16.12
C MET A 212 3.26 -12.74 -15.44
N PRO A 213 4.47 -12.77 -16.02
CA PRO A 213 5.62 -13.39 -15.35
C PRO A 213 6.01 -12.67 -14.05
N SER A 214 5.89 -11.34 -14.00
CA SER A 214 6.24 -10.56 -12.81
C SER A 214 5.32 -10.89 -11.64
N LEU A 215 4.00 -10.95 -11.86
CA LEU A 215 3.06 -11.33 -10.83
C LEU A 215 3.17 -12.83 -10.46
N ALA A 216 3.35 -13.70 -11.46
CA ALA A 216 3.48 -15.14 -11.22
C ALA A 216 4.69 -15.44 -10.31
N VAL A 217 5.85 -14.81 -10.58
CA VAL A 217 7.04 -14.94 -9.74
C VAL A 217 6.79 -14.42 -8.32
N ASN A 218 6.07 -13.30 -8.19
CA ASN A 218 5.72 -12.76 -6.86
C ASN A 218 4.80 -13.71 -6.09
N GLY A 219 3.75 -14.23 -6.72
CA GLY A 219 2.85 -15.21 -6.11
C GLY A 219 3.57 -16.49 -5.71
N LEU A 220 4.43 -17.06 -6.57
CA LEU A 220 5.27 -18.22 -6.28
C LEU A 220 6.25 -17.94 -5.12
N GLY A 221 6.87 -16.75 -5.12
CA GLY A 221 7.76 -16.32 -4.03
C GLY A 221 7.03 -16.21 -2.70
N THR A 222 5.81 -15.68 -2.69
CA THR A 222 4.94 -15.62 -1.51
C THR A 222 4.57 -17.02 -1.00
N MET A 223 4.20 -17.93 -1.89
CA MET A 223 3.90 -19.31 -1.51
C MET A 223 5.14 -20.04 -0.96
N ALA A 224 6.31 -19.84 -1.59
CA ALA A 224 7.57 -20.38 -1.07
C ALA A 224 7.91 -19.78 0.30
N ALA A 225 7.71 -18.47 0.51
CA ALA A 225 7.93 -17.82 1.79
C ALA A 225 7.03 -18.43 2.90
N ALA A 226 5.77 -18.74 2.59
CA ALA A 226 4.86 -19.43 3.53
C ALA A 226 5.35 -20.84 3.88
N LEU A 227 5.92 -21.58 2.93
CA LEU A 227 6.54 -22.91 3.16
C LEU A 227 7.74 -22.84 4.12
N PHE A 228 8.41 -21.68 4.19
CA PHE A 228 9.53 -21.43 5.11
C PHE A 228 9.14 -20.58 6.33
N GLY A 229 7.86 -20.48 6.64
CA GLY A 229 7.38 -19.89 7.90
C GLY A 229 6.97 -18.43 7.86
N SER A 230 6.97 -17.77 6.68
CA SER A 230 6.52 -16.38 6.56
C SER A 230 5.00 -16.29 6.62
N CYS A 231 4.50 -15.39 7.49
CA CYS A 231 3.08 -15.03 7.55
C CYS A 231 2.70 -13.86 6.63
N PHE A 232 3.66 -13.29 5.91
CA PHE A 232 3.46 -12.04 5.20
C PHE A 232 3.75 -12.20 3.71
N PRO A 233 2.76 -11.85 2.84
CA PRO A 233 2.93 -11.95 1.41
C PRO A 233 3.90 -10.89 0.88
N THR A 234 4.60 -11.22 -0.20
CA THR A 234 5.35 -10.26 -0.97
C THR A 234 4.46 -9.54 -1.98
N THR A 235 4.93 -8.40 -2.45
CA THR A 235 4.33 -7.64 -3.55
C THR A 235 5.43 -7.07 -4.44
N ILE A 236 5.11 -6.69 -5.66
CA ILE A 236 5.99 -5.85 -6.45
C ILE A 236 6.04 -4.48 -5.75
N TYR A 237 7.25 -4.06 -5.38
CA TYR A 237 7.43 -2.92 -4.49
C TYR A 237 7.33 -1.58 -5.22
N ILE A 238 6.75 -0.60 -4.55
CA ILE A 238 6.45 0.74 -5.07
C ILE A 238 7.69 1.58 -5.42
N GLY A 239 8.89 1.20 -4.98
CA GLY A 239 10.10 2.02 -5.02
C GLY A 239 10.83 2.11 -6.36
N HIS A 240 10.41 1.39 -7.43
CA HIS A 240 11.16 1.34 -8.69
C HIS A 240 11.54 2.73 -9.26
N PRO A 241 10.64 3.71 -9.40
CA PRO A 241 11.00 5.02 -9.93
C PRO A 241 12.05 5.75 -9.09
N GLY A 242 11.92 5.63 -7.77
CA GLY A 242 12.90 6.19 -6.83
C GLY A 242 14.27 5.55 -6.97
N TRP A 243 14.35 4.23 -7.00
CA TRP A 243 15.61 3.52 -7.19
C TRP A 243 16.28 3.86 -8.52
N LYS A 244 15.48 3.92 -9.59
CA LYS A 244 15.99 4.31 -10.93
C LYS A 244 16.50 5.75 -10.94
N ALA A 245 15.80 6.68 -10.30
CA ALA A 245 16.22 8.07 -10.17
C ALA A 245 17.55 8.22 -9.40
N LEU A 246 17.84 7.29 -8.47
CA LEU A 246 19.11 7.21 -7.74
C LEU A 246 20.23 6.54 -8.54
N GLY A 247 19.97 6.11 -9.78
CA GLY A 247 20.94 5.45 -10.65
C GLY A 247 21.06 3.94 -10.41
N ALA A 248 20.15 3.33 -9.65
CA ALA A 248 20.11 1.88 -9.49
C ALA A 248 19.83 1.19 -10.82
N ARG A 249 20.43 0.03 -11.04
CA ARG A 249 20.31 -0.78 -12.24
C ARG A 249 20.00 -2.22 -11.88
N ALA A 250 19.94 -3.13 -12.86
CA ALA A 250 19.59 -4.53 -12.61
C ALA A 250 20.44 -5.22 -11.52
N GLY A 251 21.73 -4.88 -11.43
CA GLY A 251 22.67 -5.49 -10.47
C GLY A 251 22.36 -5.19 -9.01
N TYR A 252 21.65 -4.10 -8.69
CA TYR A 252 21.36 -3.79 -7.27
C TYR A 252 20.49 -4.88 -6.62
N SER A 253 19.58 -5.48 -7.38
CA SER A 253 18.68 -6.53 -6.85
C SER A 253 19.45 -7.78 -6.46
N VAL A 254 20.46 -8.16 -7.24
CA VAL A 254 21.35 -9.30 -6.93
C VAL A 254 22.16 -9.00 -5.67
N LEU A 255 22.77 -7.81 -5.59
CA LEU A 255 23.54 -7.39 -4.42
C LEU A 255 22.66 -7.32 -3.15
N ASN A 256 21.48 -6.73 -3.27
CA ASN A 256 20.53 -6.65 -2.16
C ASN A 256 20.07 -8.03 -1.70
N GLY A 257 19.75 -8.93 -2.64
CA GLY A 257 19.36 -10.31 -2.34
C GLY A 257 20.48 -11.06 -1.59
N PHE A 258 21.72 -10.95 -2.07
CA PHE A 258 22.87 -11.56 -1.41
C PHE A 258 23.10 -11.00 0.00
N PHE A 259 23.08 -9.66 0.15
CA PHE A 259 23.26 -8.98 1.43
C PHE A 259 22.16 -9.38 2.44
N MET A 260 20.90 -9.32 2.05
CA MET A 260 19.78 -9.68 2.93
C MET A 260 19.81 -11.16 3.32
N THR A 261 20.17 -12.04 2.39
CA THR A 261 20.34 -13.47 2.71
C THR A 261 21.44 -13.67 3.74
N ALA A 262 22.59 -13.05 3.56
CA ALA A 262 23.69 -13.13 4.51
C ALA A 262 23.31 -12.61 5.90
N VAL A 263 22.64 -11.45 5.95
CA VAL A 263 22.16 -10.83 7.19
C VAL A 263 21.13 -11.71 7.92
N CYS A 264 20.20 -12.33 7.18
CA CYS A 264 19.21 -13.24 7.75
C CYS A 264 19.88 -14.54 8.26
N LEU A 265 20.76 -15.15 7.47
CA LEU A 265 21.46 -16.39 7.85
C LEU A 265 22.36 -16.21 9.08
N THR A 266 22.89 -15.02 9.31
CA THR A 266 23.75 -14.70 10.46
C THR A 266 23.01 -14.11 11.65
N GLY A 267 21.70 -13.78 11.52
CA GLY A 267 20.92 -13.11 12.56
C GLY A 267 21.37 -11.68 12.85
N THR A 268 22.19 -11.10 11.97
CA THR A 268 22.77 -9.75 12.18
C THR A 268 21.81 -8.61 11.88
N LEU A 269 20.62 -8.86 11.33
CA LEU A 269 19.61 -7.84 11.06
C LEU A 269 19.24 -7.04 12.31
N ALA A 270 19.12 -7.70 13.45
CA ALA A 270 18.79 -7.06 14.72
C ALA A 270 19.87 -6.04 15.15
N TYR A 271 21.15 -6.33 14.89
CA TYR A 271 22.26 -5.42 15.16
C TYR A 271 22.24 -4.20 14.25
N ILE A 272 21.94 -4.40 12.96
CA ILE A 272 21.80 -3.30 12.00
C ILE A 272 20.64 -2.39 12.43
N ALA A 273 19.48 -2.96 12.76
CA ALA A 273 18.30 -2.21 13.19
C ALA A 273 18.52 -1.48 14.53
N TRP A 274 19.35 -2.03 15.42
CA TRP A 274 19.76 -1.39 16.65
C TRP A 274 20.71 -0.22 16.42
N ALA A 275 21.70 -0.39 15.54
CA ALA A 275 22.71 0.62 15.26
C ALA A 275 22.18 1.78 14.41
N VAL A 276 21.36 1.49 13.40
CA VAL A 276 20.81 2.44 12.44
C VAL A 276 19.31 2.61 12.69
N PRO A 277 18.88 3.65 13.40
CA PRO A 277 17.47 3.86 13.68
C PRO A 277 16.72 4.24 12.39
N ILE A 278 15.44 3.87 12.33
CA ILE A 278 14.58 4.16 11.17
C ILE A 278 14.53 5.67 10.86
N ASP A 279 14.71 6.51 11.88
CA ASP A 279 14.71 7.96 11.77
C ASP A 279 15.82 8.49 10.87
N ALA A 280 16.93 7.79 10.77
CA ALA A 280 18.04 8.16 9.89
C ALA A 280 17.69 8.00 8.40
N GLY A 281 16.79 7.07 8.07
CA GLY A 281 16.38 6.77 6.69
C GLY A 281 15.03 7.37 6.26
N MET A 282 14.26 7.96 7.18
CA MET A 282 12.86 8.34 6.92
C MET A 282 12.70 9.39 5.81
N ALA A 283 13.66 10.31 5.65
CA ALA A 283 13.61 11.31 4.59
C ALA A 283 13.74 10.71 3.18
N ILE A 284 14.47 9.58 3.04
CA ILE A 284 14.58 8.87 1.76
C ILE A 284 13.22 8.26 1.39
N VAL A 285 12.54 7.66 2.35
CA VAL A 285 11.23 7.01 2.12
C VAL A 285 10.16 8.07 1.83
N LEU A 286 10.19 9.20 2.54
CA LEU A 286 9.34 10.37 2.25
C LEU A 286 9.55 10.85 0.81
N TRP A 287 10.80 10.98 0.37
CA TRP A 287 11.13 11.40 -1.00
C TRP A 287 10.60 10.40 -2.05
N ILE A 288 10.74 9.09 -1.82
CA ILE A 288 10.20 8.07 -2.73
C ILE A 288 8.70 8.26 -2.94
N GLY A 289 7.94 8.49 -1.86
CA GLY A 289 6.50 8.74 -1.96
C GLY A 289 6.16 10.00 -2.76
N ILE A 290 6.94 11.08 -2.59
CA ILE A 290 6.77 12.32 -3.36
C ILE A 290 7.04 12.08 -4.86
N VAL A 291 8.10 11.34 -5.21
CA VAL A 291 8.44 11.01 -6.61
C VAL A 291 7.31 10.21 -7.27
N ILE A 292 6.75 9.23 -6.56
CA ILE A 292 5.65 8.41 -7.07
C ILE A 292 4.39 9.27 -7.28
N ALA A 293 4.12 10.19 -6.37
CA ALA A 293 2.98 11.10 -6.50
C ALA A 293 3.15 12.06 -7.70
N ALA A 294 4.33 12.63 -7.87
CA ALA A 294 4.66 13.47 -9.02
C ALA A 294 4.52 12.70 -10.36
N GLN A 295 4.99 11.45 -10.40
CA GLN A 295 4.92 10.60 -11.59
C GLN A 295 3.48 10.42 -12.11
N ALA A 296 2.47 10.37 -11.23
CA ALA A 296 1.09 10.21 -11.68
C ALA A 296 0.61 11.41 -12.53
N PHE A 297 1.12 12.58 -12.26
CA PHE A 297 0.82 13.78 -13.06
C PHE A 297 1.72 13.89 -14.30
N GLU A 298 2.98 13.55 -14.18
CA GLU A 298 3.97 13.64 -15.25
C GLU A 298 3.76 12.59 -16.36
N ALA A 299 3.36 11.38 -15.97
CA ALA A 299 3.21 10.24 -16.89
C ALA A 299 1.79 10.12 -17.50
N THR A 300 0.90 11.08 -17.22
CA THR A 300 -0.47 11.10 -17.75
C THR A 300 -0.72 12.40 -18.52
N PRO A 301 -1.65 12.43 -19.49
CA PRO A 301 -2.04 13.65 -20.18
C PRO A 301 -2.50 14.73 -19.19
N ARG A 302 -2.12 15.98 -19.40
CA ARG A 302 -2.43 17.09 -18.49
C ARG A 302 -3.92 17.24 -18.21
N HIS A 303 -4.79 17.04 -19.20
CA HIS A 303 -6.24 17.11 -19.04
C HIS A 303 -6.82 15.98 -18.16
N HIS A 304 -6.05 14.91 -17.86
CA HIS A 304 -6.42 13.88 -16.90
C HIS A 304 -6.05 14.23 -15.44
N ALA A 305 -5.42 15.38 -15.18
CA ALA A 305 -5.05 15.78 -13.81
C ALA A 305 -6.22 15.74 -12.81
N PRO A 306 -7.46 16.17 -13.14
CA PRO A 306 -8.60 16.03 -12.23
C PRO A 306 -8.91 14.57 -11.87
N ALA A 307 -8.73 13.63 -12.81
CA ALA A 307 -8.92 12.22 -12.55
C ALA A 307 -7.83 11.67 -11.62
N VAL A 308 -6.59 12.12 -11.77
CA VAL A 308 -5.49 11.77 -10.86
C VAL A 308 -5.81 12.25 -9.44
N VAL A 309 -6.24 13.50 -9.27
CA VAL A 309 -6.59 14.06 -7.96
C VAL A 309 -7.74 13.27 -7.34
N LEU A 310 -8.83 13.02 -8.07
CA LEU A 310 -9.97 12.25 -7.54
C LEU A 310 -9.56 10.83 -7.13
N GLY A 311 -8.65 10.19 -7.87
CA GLY A 311 -8.12 8.87 -7.56
C GLY A 311 -7.21 8.83 -6.32
N LEU A 312 -6.62 9.95 -5.89
CA LEU A 312 -5.86 10.04 -4.64
C LEU A 312 -6.75 9.99 -3.40
N LEU A 313 -7.96 10.58 -3.49
CA LEU A 313 -8.80 10.89 -2.32
C LEU A 313 -9.21 9.66 -1.51
N PRO A 314 -9.64 8.51 -2.09
CA PRO A 314 -10.02 7.34 -1.30
C PRO A 314 -8.86 6.77 -0.47
N ALA A 315 -7.62 6.79 -0.98
CA ALA A 315 -6.46 6.34 -0.22
C ALA A 315 -6.14 7.31 0.94
N LEU A 316 -6.28 8.62 0.74
CA LEU A 316 -6.11 9.61 1.79
C LEU A 316 -7.22 9.49 2.85
N ALA A 317 -8.46 9.23 2.44
CA ALA A 317 -9.56 8.97 3.37
C ALA A 317 -9.32 7.70 4.20
N ALA A 318 -8.80 6.64 3.59
CA ALA A 318 -8.43 5.41 4.29
C ALA A 318 -7.30 5.65 5.32
N TRP A 319 -6.30 6.46 4.96
CA TRP A 319 -5.27 6.89 5.91
C TRP A 319 -5.86 7.72 7.05
N GLY A 320 -6.78 8.65 6.75
CA GLY A 320 -7.49 9.43 7.76
C GLY A 320 -8.31 8.55 8.71
N ALA A 321 -9.01 7.54 8.20
CA ALA A 321 -9.73 6.55 8.99
C ALA A 321 -8.78 5.79 9.93
N MET A 322 -7.61 5.35 9.44
CA MET A 322 -6.57 4.70 10.25
C MET A 322 -6.07 5.62 11.36
N MET A 323 -5.83 6.90 11.07
CA MET A 323 -5.38 7.87 12.07
C MET A 323 -6.44 8.12 13.14
N ALA A 324 -7.71 8.24 12.76
CA ALA A 324 -8.83 8.37 13.71
C ALA A 324 -8.91 7.15 14.63
N LYS A 325 -8.85 5.93 14.09
CA LYS A 325 -8.83 4.69 14.87
C LYS A 325 -7.63 4.62 15.82
N ASN A 326 -6.45 5.02 15.38
CA ASN A 326 -5.26 5.05 16.23
C ASN A 326 -5.41 6.08 17.36
N GLY A 327 -6.00 7.23 17.09
CA GLY A 327 -6.34 8.22 18.11
C GLY A 327 -7.33 7.70 19.15
N LEU A 328 -8.38 7.01 18.71
CA LEU A 328 -9.35 6.36 19.61
C LEU A 328 -8.70 5.30 20.49
N ARG A 329 -7.80 4.47 19.91
CA ARG A 329 -7.05 3.47 20.67
C ARG A 329 -6.09 4.12 21.69
N ALA A 330 -5.42 5.20 21.31
CA ALA A 330 -4.57 5.97 22.22
C ALA A 330 -5.37 6.58 23.38
N ALA A 331 -6.67 6.90 23.16
CA ALA A 331 -7.61 7.33 24.19
C ALA A 331 -8.25 6.16 24.98
N GLY A 332 -7.82 4.91 24.75
CA GLY A 332 -8.26 3.73 25.47
C GLY A 332 -9.45 2.98 24.87
N MET A 333 -10.06 3.48 23.79
CA MET A 333 -11.13 2.75 23.11
C MET A 333 -10.58 1.55 22.32
N GLY A 334 -11.32 0.44 22.33
CA GLY A 334 -10.90 -0.79 21.65
C GLY A 334 -9.66 -1.46 22.27
N MET A 335 -9.24 -1.03 23.45
CA MET A 335 -8.18 -1.66 24.23
C MET A 335 -8.78 -2.60 25.30
N PRO A 336 -8.03 -3.58 25.81
CA PRO A 336 -8.49 -4.43 26.90
C PRO A 336 -9.00 -3.60 28.09
N GLY A 337 -10.26 -3.82 28.48
CA GLY A 337 -10.92 -3.06 29.57
C GLY A 337 -11.48 -1.69 29.18
N GLY A 338 -11.26 -1.23 27.95
CA GLY A 338 -11.82 0.02 27.43
C GLY A 338 -13.14 -0.16 26.68
N PRO A 339 -13.83 0.94 26.35
CA PRO A 339 -15.07 0.88 25.59
C PRO A 339 -14.81 0.35 24.15
N PRO A 340 -15.67 -0.55 23.62
CA PRO A 340 -15.49 -1.08 22.28
C PRO A 340 -15.82 -0.06 21.18
N PHE A 341 -15.32 -0.29 19.99
CA PHE A 341 -15.78 0.42 18.80
C PHE A 341 -17.19 -0.03 18.45
N THR A 342 -18.10 0.94 18.36
CA THR A 342 -19.52 0.69 18.04
C THR A 342 -20.05 1.77 17.11
N GLU A 343 -21.24 1.55 16.58
CA GLU A 343 -21.93 2.51 15.71
C GLU A 343 -22.18 3.88 16.38
N ALA A 344 -22.18 3.96 17.70
CA ALA A 344 -22.27 5.21 18.45
C ALA A 344 -21.14 6.21 18.10
N LEU A 345 -20.00 5.72 17.60
CA LEU A 345 -18.91 6.57 17.09
C LEU A 345 -19.37 7.46 15.93
N ILE A 346 -20.25 6.97 15.05
CA ILE A 346 -20.76 7.77 13.92
C ILE A 346 -21.46 9.03 14.45
N GLN A 347 -22.32 8.87 15.47
CA GLN A 347 -23.03 9.99 16.08
C GLN A 347 -22.07 10.93 16.84
N ALA A 348 -21.10 10.36 17.56
CA ALA A 348 -20.12 11.14 18.31
C ALA A 348 -19.27 12.03 17.38
N PHE A 349 -18.75 11.48 16.30
CA PHE A 349 -17.99 12.22 15.29
C PHE A 349 -18.87 13.22 14.52
N GLY A 350 -20.15 12.89 14.27
CA GLY A 350 -21.11 13.79 13.62
C GLY A 350 -21.34 15.10 14.38
N LYS A 351 -21.20 15.11 15.72
CA LYS A 351 -21.26 16.35 16.52
C LYS A 351 -20.15 17.34 16.20
N SER A 352 -19.04 16.87 15.65
CA SER A 352 -17.89 17.68 15.23
C SER A 352 -17.84 17.83 13.71
N ASP A 353 -18.95 17.61 13.01
CA ASP A 353 -19.05 17.64 11.54
C ASP A 353 -18.02 16.70 10.85
N THR A 354 -17.68 15.60 11.50
CA THR A 354 -16.72 14.63 10.97
C THR A 354 -17.47 13.40 10.47
N TRP A 355 -17.46 13.21 9.16
CA TRP A 355 -18.20 12.15 8.46
C TRP A 355 -17.45 10.81 8.50
N ILE A 356 -17.19 10.30 9.72
CA ILE A 356 -16.38 9.12 9.96
C ILE A 356 -16.93 7.84 9.28
N HIS A 357 -18.26 7.75 9.14
CA HIS A 357 -18.89 6.64 8.41
C HIS A 357 -18.38 6.57 6.95
N GLY A 358 -18.32 7.72 6.27
CA GLY A 358 -17.77 7.82 4.92
C GLY A 358 -16.29 7.41 4.86
N ALA A 359 -15.49 7.82 5.86
CA ALA A 359 -14.08 7.44 5.95
C ALA A 359 -13.90 5.93 6.15
N PHE A 360 -14.67 5.29 7.05
CA PHE A 360 -14.63 3.86 7.27
C PHE A 360 -15.14 3.06 6.07
N ALA A 361 -16.13 3.57 5.34
CA ALA A 361 -16.57 2.95 4.10
C ALA A 361 -15.53 3.07 3.00
N LEU A 362 -14.87 4.24 2.85
CA LEU A 362 -13.79 4.43 1.88
C LEU A 362 -12.54 3.61 2.21
N GLU A 363 -12.25 3.38 3.50
CA GLU A 363 -11.14 2.51 3.92
C GLU A 363 -11.28 1.10 3.34
N GLN A 364 -12.53 0.60 3.26
CA GLN A 364 -12.76 -0.75 2.75
C GLN A 364 -12.71 -0.78 1.24
N GLY A 365 -11.64 -1.38 0.72
CA GLY A 365 -11.43 -1.51 -0.71
C GLY A 365 -11.01 -0.22 -1.44
N PHE A 366 -10.39 0.72 -0.73
CA PHE A 366 -9.98 2.02 -1.29
C PHE A 366 -9.17 1.91 -2.59
N ILE A 367 -8.37 0.85 -2.77
CA ILE A 367 -7.59 0.62 -3.98
C ILE A 367 -8.52 0.50 -5.21
N PHE A 368 -9.59 -0.29 -5.09
CA PHE A 368 -10.58 -0.42 -6.17
C PHE A 368 -11.35 0.87 -6.36
N THR A 369 -11.79 1.50 -5.27
CA THR A 369 -12.54 2.77 -5.32
C THR A 369 -11.72 3.87 -5.99
N SER A 370 -10.45 4.04 -5.63
CA SER A 370 -9.52 4.98 -6.26
C SER A 370 -9.41 4.75 -7.76
N MET A 371 -9.13 3.50 -8.14
CA MET A 371 -8.95 3.11 -9.53
C MET A 371 -10.22 3.35 -10.35
N ILE A 372 -11.38 2.96 -9.83
CA ILE A 372 -12.66 3.09 -10.53
C ILE A 372 -13.06 4.56 -10.69
N LEU A 373 -12.97 5.35 -9.64
CA LEU A 373 -13.29 6.78 -9.69
C LEU A 373 -12.40 7.52 -10.69
N ALA A 374 -11.10 7.25 -10.67
CA ALA A 374 -10.17 7.85 -11.63
C ALA A 374 -10.46 7.38 -13.07
N ALA A 375 -10.71 6.09 -13.28
CA ALA A 375 -11.02 5.54 -14.60
C ALA A 375 -12.35 6.08 -15.17
N ALA A 376 -13.38 6.17 -14.33
CA ALA A 376 -14.65 6.78 -14.71
C ALA A 376 -14.46 8.26 -15.06
N THR A 377 -13.67 9.00 -14.29
CA THR A 377 -13.38 10.41 -14.54
C THR A 377 -12.61 10.61 -15.85
N VAL A 378 -11.57 9.79 -16.13
CA VAL A 378 -10.90 9.79 -17.43
C VAL A 378 -11.89 9.59 -18.57
N ALA A 379 -12.77 8.59 -18.44
CA ALA A 379 -13.77 8.30 -19.45
C ALA A 379 -14.77 9.45 -19.66
N VAL A 380 -15.15 10.15 -18.59
CA VAL A 380 -16.00 11.36 -18.68
C VAL A 380 -15.25 12.51 -19.37
N ILE A 381 -14.00 12.77 -19.00
CA ILE A 381 -13.16 13.80 -19.64
C ILE A 381 -13.03 13.53 -21.14
N GLU A 382 -12.85 12.26 -21.53
CA GLU A 382 -12.78 11.84 -22.93
C GLU A 382 -14.15 11.64 -23.59
N ARG A 383 -15.25 12.02 -22.91
CA ARG A 383 -16.63 11.89 -23.38
C ARG A 383 -17.05 10.45 -23.75
N ARG A 384 -16.36 9.48 -23.19
CA ARG A 384 -16.68 8.05 -23.32
C ARG A 384 -17.68 7.62 -22.24
N PHE A 385 -18.89 8.19 -22.27
CA PHE A 385 -19.91 8.03 -21.22
C PHE A 385 -20.31 6.59 -20.97
N VAL A 386 -20.36 5.74 -22.00
CA VAL A 386 -20.62 4.29 -21.84
C VAL A 386 -19.51 3.63 -21.01
N THR A 387 -18.26 3.95 -21.30
CA THR A 387 -17.11 3.43 -20.54
C THR A 387 -17.15 3.92 -19.09
N ALA A 388 -17.49 5.18 -18.86
CA ALA A 388 -17.67 5.73 -17.51
C ALA A 388 -18.79 4.99 -16.75
N SER A 389 -19.92 4.74 -17.42
CA SER A 389 -21.03 3.94 -16.87
C SER A 389 -20.58 2.52 -16.51
N LEU A 390 -19.81 1.85 -17.37
CA LEU A 390 -19.30 0.49 -17.10
C LEU A 390 -18.41 0.44 -15.85
N TRP A 391 -17.56 1.45 -15.62
CA TRP A 391 -16.77 1.56 -14.38
C TRP A 391 -17.67 1.71 -13.15
N CYS A 392 -18.75 2.50 -13.23
CA CYS A 392 -19.72 2.61 -12.14
C CYS A 392 -20.45 1.27 -11.87
N TRP A 393 -20.83 0.53 -12.91
CA TRP A 393 -21.42 -0.80 -12.75
C TRP A 393 -20.44 -1.79 -12.13
N ALA A 394 -19.15 -1.72 -12.47
CA ALA A 394 -18.12 -2.50 -11.81
C ALA A 394 -18.04 -2.16 -10.31
N ALA A 395 -18.08 -0.87 -9.94
CA ALA A 395 -18.13 -0.46 -8.55
C ALA A 395 -19.39 -0.96 -7.83
N ALA A 396 -20.57 -0.87 -8.49
CA ALA A 396 -21.81 -1.40 -7.94
C ALA A 396 -21.71 -2.92 -7.67
N ALA A 397 -21.16 -3.67 -8.62
CA ALA A 397 -20.94 -5.12 -8.46
C ALA A 397 -19.99 -5.43 -7.30
N LEU A 398 -18.84 -4.72 -7.19
CA LEU A 398 -17.90 -4.89 -6.08
C LEU A 398 -18.53 -4.51 -4.72
N SER A 399 -19.42 -3.50 -4.69
CA SER A 399 -20.17 -3.14 -3.48
C SER A 399 -21.17 -4.24 -3.08
N VAL A 400 -21.86 -4.86 -4.06
CA VAL A 400 -22.75 -6.01 -3.80
C VAL A 400 -21.95 -7.22 -3.29
N MET A 401 -20.75 -7.44 -3.81
CA MET A 401 -19.85 -8.50 -3.33
C MET A 401 -19.24 -8.20 -1.96
N GLY A 402 -19.39 -6.97 -1.44
CA GLY A 402 -18.79 -6.53 -0.18
C GLY A 402 -17.28 -6.31 -0.24
N LEU A 403 -16.70 -6.20 -1.45
CA LEU A 403 -15.27 -5.96 -1.65
C LEU A 403 -14.89 -4.49 -1.53
N ILE A 404 -15.86 -3.57 -1.61
CA ILE A 404 -15.71 -2.14 -1.35
C ILE A 404 -16.84 -1.65 -0.46
N HIS A 405 -16.54 -0.67 0.41
CA HIS A 405 -17.46 0.05 1.29
C HIS A 405 -18.16 -0.77 2.38
N SER A 406 -18.07 -2.08 2.35
CA SER A 406 -18.71 -2.96 3.32
C SER A 406 -17.81 -3.18 4.54
N TYR A 407 -18.26 -2.76 5.72
CA TYR A 407 -17.54 -3.03 6.97
C TYR A 407 -18.49 -3.48 8.07
N ARG A 408 -17.92 -4.12 9.08
CA ARG A 408 -18.58 -4.46 10.33
C ARG A 408 -17.76 -3.95 11.51
N TRP A 409 -18.47 -3.66 12.58
CA TRP A 409 -17.85 -3.27 13.84
C TRP A 409 -17.24 -4.47 14.55
N MET A 410 -16.03 -4.30 15.02
CA MET A 410 -15.35 -5.19 15.95
C MET A 410 -14.99 -4.38 17.19
N PRO A 411 -14.81 -5.00 18.37
CA PRO A 411 -14.47 -4.26 19.58
C PRO A 411 -13.23 -3.36 19.44
N THR A 412 -12.28 -3.74 18.60
CA THR A 412 -10.99 -3.07 18.42
C THR A 412 -10.84 -2.32 17.11
N ASP A 413 -11.76 -2.54 16.12
CA ASP A 413 -11.62 -2.00 14.76
C ASP A 413 -12.96 -1.99 14.00
N THR A 414 -12.96 -1.39 12.80
CA THR A 414 -13.90 -1.72 11.73
C THR A 414 -13.18 -2.57 10.69
N VAL A 415 -13.75 -3.72 10.36
CA VAL A 415 -13.13 -4.68 9.44
C VAL A 415 -14.03 -4.92 8.25
N MET A 416 -13.39 -5.26 7.11
CA MET A 416 -14.14 -5.60 5.91
C MET A 416 -15.16 -6.70 6.17
N SER A 417 -16.32 -6.54 5.56
CA SER A 417 -17.42 -7.51 5.63
C SER A 417 -17.78 -7.91 4.21
N LEU A 418 -17.69 -9.17 3.83
CA LEU A 418 -18.13 -9.63 2.51
C LEU A 418 -19.69 -9.68 2.41
N ARG A 419 -20.36 -8.70 3.01
CA ARG A 419 -21.80 -8.50 2.90
C ARG A 419 -22.12 -7.40 1.89
N PRO A 420 -23.24 -7.48 1.17
CA PRO A 420 -23.60 -6.44 0.23
C PRO A 420 -23.73 -5.06 0.87
N ALA A 421 -23.05 -4.07 0.29
CA ALA A 421 -23.11 -2.66 0.65
C ALA A 421 -24.15 -1.95 -0.23
N TRP A 422 -25.44 -2.24 -0.04
CA TRP A 422 -26.55 -1.80 -0.90
C TRP A 422 -26.62 -0.29 -1.15
N PRO A 423 -26.43 0.59 -0.15
CA PRO A 423 -26.50 2.04 -0.38
C PRO A 423 -25.45 2.52 -1.40
N TRP A 424 -24.22 2.01 -1.31
CA TRP A 424 -23.15 2.36 -2.23
C TRP A 424 -23.36 1.72 -3.61
N ALA A 425 -23.82 0.47 -3.66
CA ALA A 425 -24.15 -0.20 -4.91
C ALA A 425 -25.25 0.57 -5.68
N ALA A 426 -26.30 1.03 -4.99
CA ALA A 426 -27.34 1.87 -5.57
C ALA A 426 -26.79 3.23 -6.02
N GLY A 427 -25.93 3.87 -5.21
CA GLY A 427 -25.29 5.13 -5.58
C GLY A 427 -24.46 5.03 -6.85
N TYR A 428 -23.64 3.98 -6.97
CA TYR A 428 -22.86 3.72 -8.21
C TYR A 428 -23.76 3.37 -9.40
N ALA A 429 -24.83 2.62 -9.19
CA ALA A 429 -25.78 2.30 -10.25
C ALA A 429 -26.46 3.57 -10.79
N VAL A 430 -26.92 4.47 -9.88
CA VAL A 430 -27.50 5.77 -10.29
C VAL A 430 -26.47 6.62 -11.02
N MET A 431 -25.26 6.70 -10.52
CA MET A 431 -24.15 7.41 -11.19
C MET A 431 -23.87 6.84 -12.57
N GLY A 432 -23.87 5.51 -12.72
CA GLY A 432 -23.71 4.84 -14.01
C GLY A 432 -24.85 5.16 -14.99
N LEU A 433 -26.09 5.18 -14.53
CA LEU A 433 -27.25 5.59 -15.33
C LEU A 433 -27.16 7.06 -15.74
N THR A 434 -26.68 7.94 -14.84
CA THR A 434 -26.47 9.35 -15.14
C THR A 434 -25.46 9.51 -16.29
N PHE A 435 -24.33 8.81 -16.24
CA PHE A 435 -23.35 8.87 -17.33
C PHE A 435 -23.91 8.28 -18.65
N LEU A 436 -24.69 7.21 -18.56
CA LEU A 436 -25.31 6.65 -19.75
C LEU A 436 -26.31 7.64 -20.36
N ALA A 437 -27.15 8.27 -19.54
CA ALA A 437 -28.13 9.27 -19.98
C ALA A 437 -27.47 10.51 -20.57
N ALA A 438 -26.28 10.88 -20.13
CA ALA A 438 -25.53 12.03 -20.63
C ALA A 438 -25.37 12.01 -22.17
N ARG A 439 -25.34 10.83 -22.80
CA ARG A 439 -25.29 10.69 -24.27
C ARG A 439 -26.44 11.39 -24.99
N TRP A 440 -27.60 11.50 -24.34
CA TRP A 440 -28.83 11.99 -24.96
C TRP A 440 -29.27 13.36 -24.41
N ILE A 441 -28.85 13.70 -23.19
CA ILE A 441 -29.33 14.90 -22.49
C ILE A 441 -28.29 16.03 -22.41
N THR A 442 -27.05 15.80 -22.86
CA THR A 442 -26.00 16.83 -22.85
C THR A 442 -25.62 17.23 -24.26
N THR A 443 -25.33 18.50 -24.42
CA THR A 443 -24.70 19.10 -25.61
C THR A 443 -23.28 19.54 -25.27
N GLU A 444 -22.43 19.74 -26.26
CA GLU A 444 -21.10 20.32 -26.01
C GLU A 444 -21.27 21.73 -25.45
N ALA A 445 -20.66 21.99 -24.28
CA ALA A 445 -20.44 23.36 -23.86
C ALA A 445 -19.57 24.01 -24.97
N GLY A 446 -20.08 25.01 -25.66
CA GLY A 446 -19.34 25.75 -26.68
C GLY A 446 -17.99 26.14 -26.08
N ALA A 447 -16.91 26.08 -26.85
CA ALA A 447 -15.64 26.63 -26.44
C ALA A 447 -15.91 28.08 -26.03
N GLY A 448 -15.72 28.41 -24.74
CA GLY A 448 -15.78 29.78 -24.28
C GLY A 448 -14.85 30.63 -25.17
N PRO A 449 -15.12 31.94 -25.33
CA PRO A 449 -14.28 32.78 -26.15
C PRO A 449 -12.83 32.54 -25.78
N ALA A 450 -12.00 32.25 -26.80
CA ALA A 450 -10.57 32.06 -26.62
C ALA A 450 -10.08 33.31 -25.86
N GLU A 451 -9.49 33.11 -24.69
CA GLU A 451 -8.76 34.20 -24.03
C GLU A 451 -7.72 34.69 -25.02
N ASP A 452 -7.95 35.92 -25.47
CA ASP A 452 -7.11 36.63 -26.39
C ASP A 452 -5.77 36.93 -25.68
N THR A 453 -4.82 36.04 -25.87
CA THR A 453 -3.44 36.18 -25.33
C THR A 453 -2.62 37.18 -26.19
N SER A 454 -3.28 38.15 -26.82
CA SER A 454 -2.65 39.26 -27.53
C SER A 454 -2.70 40.53 -26.72
N SER A 455 -2.04 40.62 -25.57
CA SER A 455 -1.61 41.89 -25.00
C SER A 455 -0.50 41.68 -23.96
N GLY A 456 0.71 42.03 -24.36
CA GLY A 456 1.85 42.09 -23.43
C GLY A 456 3.18 42.01 -24.17
N ALA A 457 3.52 43.11 -24.87
CA ALA A 457 4.88 43.38 -25.32
C ALA A 457 5.84 43.59 -24.14
#